data_9ea1f51876e7a5eaaa620978356cee96
#
_entry.id   9ea1f51876e7a5eaaa620978356cee96
#
_cell.length_a   1.000
_cell.length_b   1.000
_cell.length_c   1.000
_cell.angle_alpha   90.00
_cell.angle_beta   90.00
_cell.angle_gamma   90.00
#
_symmetry.space_group_name_H-M   'P 1'
#
loop_
_entity.id
_entity.type
_entity.pdbx_description
1 polymer ?
#
loop_
_entity_poly.entity_id
_entity_poly.type
_entity_poly.pdbx_seq_one_letter_code
_entity_poly.pdbx_strand_id
1 'polypeptide(L)'
;MRFRRVLLGHLLVTATIAAAFAWEFGSGVRAIPSHVLVVGEWDLALLAVLSAVTAVAARLGVRLPGQTYRYLLAATCTLQAYLYTLNVVSHVSWDRNMTAHLVMAFAPTVWSGREPFPVGPIGIVAFGGGTCLVIAAVFSRWGRPIDRAAGSWLGRSRLVRAAALAVASVVLFAATLRVGIGGRDSLYWKQELVSSFFRPEGFAFEPSARRHAVAAHDAVLRATYPAAVPGSHDKHVVLIIVDSLRADHMQVYGYERPTTPFLSSLVDSGRMNKVRDAFSTCSESFCGITSTLSSREFQDISAETFQLQDVLRRKGYQAWFLLSGNHRAWNGLPRFYHAVDGALFDGSQSERYTMDDDRLVLEGLERVPPASPGHPAFFYVHLMSTHYLGVQFDESHVFTRSDDRVSPGLEPYTILERLNKPDRYDDKVLQADGMIRQVFTQLQAKHYLDDAVVVVTGDHGEGLGERHWAHGWHLYNEDIRIPLLLYDAPPARYPDLTFGTHVDIAPTLLDRLGLPIPDSWEGQSLLRPSTRRFTQHQTYFIPHRFAVLYRDREALFKFIATPRYGNEELFDLRKDPREEHNLVSEQPALASLLRQHVSEGP
;
A
#
# COMPACT_ATOMS: atom_id res chain seq x y z
N MET A 1 20.54 29.38 34.37
CA MET A 1 19.27 30.04 34.04
C MET A 1 19.07 30.29 32.52
N ARG A 2 20.05 30.81 31.78
CA ARG A 2 19.92 31.15 30.33
C ARG A 2 19.74 29.92 29.42
N PHE A 3 20.45 28.82 29.67
CA PHE A 3 20.35 27.59 28.88
C PHE A 3 18.95 26.97 28.93
N ARG A 4 18.33 26.88 30.14
CA ARG A 4 16.94 26.39 30.30
C ARG A 4 15.94 27.21 29.47
N ARG A 5 16.18 28.53 29.30
CA ARG A 5 15.29 29.37 28.47
C ARG A 5 15.43 29.06 26.98
N VAL A 6 16.62 28.73 26.50
CA VAL A 6 16.85 28.33 25.09
C VAL A 6 16.17 27.01 24.80
N LEU A 7 16.35 26.01 25.68
CA LEU A 7 15.71 24.72 25.55
C LEU A 7 14.18 24.83 25.62
N LEU A 8 13.65 25.54 26.62
CA LEU A 8 12.21 25.79 26.74
C LEU A 8 11.65 26.53 25.53
N GLY A 9 12.39 27.51 24.99
CA GLY A 9 12.00 28.22 23.76
C GLY A 9 11.91 27.28 22.57
N HIS A 10 12.88 26.37 22.37
CA HIS A 10 12.86 25.38 21.31
C HIS A 10 11.68 24.40 21.48
N LEU A 11 11.47 23.87 22.66
CA LEU A 11 10.35 22.97 22.94
C LEU A 11 8.98 23.65 22.74
N LEU A 12 8.87 24.95 23.09
CA LEU A 12 7.65 25.72 22.85
C LEU A 12 7.37 25.87 21.34
N VAL A 13 8.39 26.21 20.55
CA VAL A 13 8.29 26.30 19.09
C VAL A 13 7.89 24.95 18.51
N THR A 14 8.53 23.85 18.94
CA THR A 14 8.18 22.48 18.55
C THR A 14 6.72 22.17 18.87
N ALA A 15 6.26 22.46 20.09
CA ALA A 15 4.87 22.22 20.48
C ALA A 15 3.88 23.02 19.63
N THR A 16 4.22 24.28 19.29
CA THR A 16 3.37 25.13 18.43
C THR A 16 3.27 24.56 17.02
N ILE A 17 4.39 24.15 16.41
CA ILE A 17 4.42 23.56 15.08
C ILE A 17 3.64 22.22 15.09
N ALA A 18 3.88 21.37 16.10
CA ALA A 18 3.16 20.10 16.25
C ALA A 18 1.65 20.31 16.42
N ALA A 19 1.23 21.34 17.15
CA ALA A 19 -0.17 21.68 17.31
C ALA A 19 -0.81 22.17 16.01
N ALA A 20 -0.11 23.02 15.25
CA ALA A 20 -0.58 23.49 13.94
C ALA A 20 -0.70 22.34 12.95
N PHE A 21 0.28 21.45 12.91
CA PHE A 21 0.23 20.24 12.07
C PHE A 21 -0.93 19.32 12.47
N ALA A 22 -1.12 19.07 13.75
CA ALA A 22 -2.22 18.22 14.24
C ALA A 22 -3.60 18.84 13.97
N TRP A 23 -3.70 20.17 14.00
CA TRP A 23 -4.92 20.89 13.65
C TRP A 23 -5.27 20.74 12.17
N GLU A 24 -4.30 20.97 11.28
CA GLU A 24 -4.50 20.93 9.82
C GLU A 24 -4.84 19.53 9.34
N PHE A 25 -4.12 18.53 9.79
CA PHE A 25 -4.28 17.16 9.32
C PHE A 25 -5.16 16.28 10.19
N GLY A 26 -5.82 16.83 11.21
CA GLY A 26 -6.75 16.10 12.11
C GLY A 26 -6.12 14.91 12.84
N SER A 27 -4.79 14.74 12.68
CA SER A 27 -4.05 13.59 13.19
C SER A 27 -3.23 13.97 14.43
N GLY A 28 -3.54 13.34 15.56
CA GLY A 28 -2.55 13.26 16.61
C GLY A 28 -2.40 14.44 17.56
N VAL A 29 -3.44 15.23 17.83
CA VAL A 29 -3.40 16.23 18.95
C VAL A 29 -2.89 15.57 20.24
N ARG A 30 -3.25 14.32 20.48
CA ARG A 30 -2.77 13.52 21.62
C ARG A 30 -1.29 13.13 21.51
N ALA A 31 -0.69 13.17 20.31
CA ALA A 31 0.72 12.87 20.11
C ALA A 31 1.64 14.08 20.37
N ILE A 32 1.11 15.31 20.52
CA ILE A 32 1.91 16.52 20.77
C ILE A 32 2.81 16.36 22.02
N PRO A 33 2.29 15.91 23.18
CA PRO A 33 3.14 15.71 24.36
C PRO A 33 4.26 14.68 24.10
N SER A 34 3.97 13.60 23.40
CA SER A 34 4.96 12.57 23.05
C SER A 34 6.02 13.12 22.13
N HIS A 35 5.64 13.91 21.12
CA HIS A 35 6.56 14.54 20.19
C HIS A 35 7.49 15.55 20.89
N VAL A 36 6.94 16.40 21.77
CA VAL A 36 7.73 17.35 22.56
C VAL A 36 8.72 16.62 23.47
N LEU A 37 8.30 15.48 24.05
CA LEU A 37 9.17 14.63 24.88
C LEU A 37 10.32 14.04 24.04
N VAL A 38 10.04 13.43 22.90
CA VAL A 38 11.05 12.84 22.00
C VAL A 38 12.04 13.90 21.50
N VAL A 39 11.57 15.06 21.08
CA VAL A 39 12.44 16.17 20.66
C VAL A 39 13.28 16.69 21.83
N GLY A 40 12.70 16.82 23.01
CA GLY A 40 13.42 17.23 24.20
C GLY A 40 14.53 16.27 24.63
N GLU A 41 14.25 14.97 24.57
CA GLU A 41 15.25 13.93 24.83
C GLU A 41 16.34 13.91 23.75
N TRP A 42 15.98 14.13 22.49
CA TRP A 42 16.93 14.27 21.40
C TRP A 42 17.86 15.44 21.62
N ASP A 43 17.34 16.62 21.95
CA ASP A 43 18.16 17.80 22.29
C ASP A 43 19.11 17.53 23.47
N LEU A 44 18.61 16.85 24.50
CA LEU A 44 19.43 16.45 25.64
C LEU A 44 20.51 15.44 25.27
N ALA A 45 20.21 14.46 24.44
CA ALA A 45 21.17 13.48 23.95
C ALA A 45 22.28 14.13 23.10
N LEU A 46 21.92 15.03 22.19
CA LEU A 46 22.88 15.80 21.39
C LEU A 46 23.80 16.69 22.26
N LEU A 47 23.21 17.39 23.24
CA LEU A 47 23.96 18.17 24.19
C LEU A 47 24.96 17.32 24.98
N ALA A 48 24.52 16.15 25.34
CA ALA A 48 25.26 15.20 26.12
C ALA A 48 26.45 14.60 25.32
N VAL A 49 26.22 14.21 24.08
CA VAL A 49 27.27 13.75 23.14
C VAL A 49 28.29 14.87 22.91
N LEU A 50 27.85 16.10 22.68
CA LEU A 50 28.75 17.24 22.54
C LEU A 50 29.58 17.46 23.78
N SER A 51 29.00 17.36 24.98
CA SER A 51 29.70 17.48 26.24
C SER A 51 30.81 16.43 26.37
N ALA A 52 30.53 15.19 26.00
CA ALA A 52 31.51 14.09 25.99
C ALA A 52 32.62 14.33 24.96
N VAL A 53 32.27 14.72 23.72
CA VAL A 53 33.24 15.03 22.65
C VAL A 53 34.13 16.20 23.06
N THR A 54 33.57 17.27 23.63
CA THR A 54 34.30 18.40 24.12
C THR A 54 35.29 18.02 25.24
N ALA A 55 34.89 17.10 26.11
CA ALA A 55 35.70 16.59 27.18
C ALA A 55 36.90 15.76 26.65
N VAL A 56 36.67 14.89 25.70
CA VAL A 56 37.72 14.08 25.05
C VAL A 56 38.70 15.00 24.28
N ALA A 57 38.16 15.91 23.49
CA ALA A 57 38.98 16.88 22.74
C ALA A 57 39.89 17.72 23.68
N ALA A 58 39.36 18.19 24.82
CA ALA A 58 40.13 18.93 25.81
C ALA A 58 41.27 18.10 26.43
N ARG A 59 41.07 16.78 26.63
CA ARG A 59 42.14 15.86 27.10
C ARG A 59 43.23 15.65 26.05
N LEU A 60 42.86 15.71 24.78
CA LEU A 60 43.78 15.61 23.63
C LEU A 60 44.41 16.94 23.25
N GLY A 61 44.18 18.00 24.05
CA GLY A 61 44.71 19.34 23.78
C GLY A 61 43.97 20.12 22.68
N VAL A 62 42.89 19.56 22.14
CA VAL A 62 42.08 20.19 21.08
C VAL A 62 40.99 21.04 21.72
N ARG A 63 40.86 22.28 21.28
CA ARG A 63 39.75 23.17 21.69
C ARG A 63 38.71 23.18 20.60
N LEU A 64 37.50 22.66 20.89
CA LEU A 64 36.37 22.81 19.99
C LEU A 64 35.86 24.25 20.01
N PRO A 65 35.42 24.78 18.84
CA PRO A 65 34.82 26.10 18.77
C PRO A 65 33.61 26.21 19.69
N GLY A 66 33.50 27.35 20.42
CA GLY A 66 32.34 27.61 21.31
C GLY A 66 30.98 27.66 20.59
N GLN A 67 31.01 27.67 19.26
CA GLN A 67 29.84 27.73 18.38
C GLN A 67 29.25 26.34 18.07
N THR A 68 29.92 25.23 18.45
CA THR A 68 29.54 23.86 18.06
C THR A 68 28.12 23.50 18.50
N TYR A 69 27.71 23.89 19.70
CA TYR A 69 26.34 23.65 20.18
C TYR A 69 25.28 24.35 19.31
N ARG A 70 25.57 25.58 18.89
CA ARG A 70 24.68 26.35 18.02
C ARG A 70 24.44 25.64 16.66
N TYR A 71 25.52 25.12 16.07
CA TYR A 71 25.39 24.36 14.81
C TYR A 71 24.67 23.03 14.99
N LEU A 72 24.86 22.37 16.11
CA LEU A 72 24.09 21.15 16.42
C LEU A 72 22.60 21.44 16.60
N LEU A 73 22.26 22.50 17.33
CA LEU A 73 20.86 22.92 17.48
C LEU A 73 20.26 23.33 16.12
N ALA A 74 21.01 23.99 15.25
CA ALA A 74 20.59 24.30 13.90
C ALA A 74 20.33 23.03 13.07
N ALA A 75 21.20 22.02 13.18
CA ALA A 75 21.02 20.74 12.51
C ALA A 75 19.77 20.01 13.01
N THR A 76 19.51 20.02 14.32
CA THR A 76 18.27 19.46 14.90
C THR A 76 17.01 20.15 14.35
N CYS A 77 17.01 21.49 14.32
CA CYS A 77 15.91 22.25 13.75
C CYS A 77 15.72 21.97 12.25
N THR A 78 16.81 21.79 11.49
CA THR A 78 16.76 21.44 10.08
C THR A 78 16.15 20.07 9.89
N LEU A 79 16.59 19.06 10.65
CA LEU A 79 16.05 17.70 10.59
C LEU A 79 14.57 17.65 10.97
N GLN A 80 14.18 18.45 11.99
CA GLN A 80 12.76 18.58 12.36
C GLN A 80 11.94 19.24 11.24
N ALA A 81 12.46 20.28 10.59
CA ALA A 81 11.79 20.91 9.44
C ALA A 81 11.60 19.92 8.29
N TYR A 82 12.59 19.06 8.03
CA TYR A 82 12.46 17.98 7.05
C TYR A 82 11.37 16.98 7.44
N LEU A 83 11.37 16.53 8.68
CA LEU A 83 10.39 15.58 9.16
C LEU A 83 8.96 16.13 9.00
N TYR A 84 8.74 17.40 9.34
CA TYR A 84 7.44 18.03 9.13
C TYR A 84 7.09 18.18 7.65
N THR A 85 8.03 18.59 6.81
CA THR A 85 7.81 18.72 5.36
C THR A 85 7.45 17.36 4.74
N LEU A 86 8.19 16.31 5.07
CA LEU A 86 7.88 14.96 4.63
C LEU A 86 6.50 14.50 5.09
N ASN A 87 6.12 14.83 6.34
CA ASN A 87 4.81 14.46 6.85
C ASN A 87 3.68 15.29 6.25
N VAL A 88 3.90 16.58 5.91
CA VAL A 88 2.92 17.35 5.13
C VAL A 88 2.67 16.67 3.77
N VAL A 89 3.74 16.34 3.05
CA VAL A 89 3.61 15.61 1.77
C VAL A 89 2.89 14.28 1.98
N SER A 90 3.25 13.52 3.01
CA SER A 90 2.65 12.22 3.30
C SER A 90 1.16 12.31 3.65
N HIS A 91 0.76 13.29 4.46
CA HIS A 91 -0.65 13.47 4.80
C HIS A 91 -1.48 13.97 3.63
N VAL A 92 -0.95 14.87 2.82
CA VAL A 92 -1.62 15.32 1.60
C VAL A 92 -1.80 14.18 0.60
N SER A 93 -0.76 13.33 0.47
CA SER A 93 -0.74 12.26 -0.51
C SER A 93 -1.42 10.99 -0.03
N TRP A 94 -1.30 10.66 1.26
CA TRP A 94 -1.66 9.34 1.80
C TRP A 94 -2.38 9.38 3.15
N ASP A 95 -2.77 10.54 3.65
CA ASP A 95 -3.44 10.76 4.95
C ASP A 95 -2.77 10.01 6.13
N ARG A 96 -1.43 9.94 6.11
CA ARG A 96 -0.65 9.22 7.13
C ARG A 96 0.72 9.83 7.39
N ASN A 97 1.34 9.44 8.51
CA ASN A 97 2.72 9.82 8.78
C ASN A 97 3.70 9.13 7.82
N MET A 98 4.74 9.88 7.41
CA MET A 98 5.85 9.35 6.63
C MET A 98 6.66 8.35 7.45
N THR A 99 7.04 7.23 6.82
CA THR A 99 7.89 6.21 7.43
C THR A 99 9.20 6.05 6.65
N ALA A 100 10.22 5.49 7.30
CA ALA A 100 11.47 5.17 6.64
C ALA A 100 11.28 4.16 5.50
N HIS A 101 10.33 3.24 5.66
CA HIS A 101 9.98 2.28 4.62
C HIS A 101 9.45 2.96 3.36
N LEU A 102 8.49 3.90 3.51
CA LEU A 102 8.00 4.70 2.38
C LEU A 102 9.13 5.46 1.69
N VAL A 103 9.99 6.13 2.48
CA VAL A 103 11.14 6.83 1.92
C VAL A 103 12.04 5.88 1.13
N MET A 104 12.34 4.71 1.66
CA MET A 104 13.17 3.71 0.96
C MET A 104 12.49 3.11 -0.26
N ALA A 105 11.18 2.91 -0.21
CA ALA A 105 10.42 2.40 -1.36
C ALA A 105 10.43 3.40 -2.53
N PHE A 106 10.31 4.70 -2.24
CA PHE A 106 10.31 5.75 -3.27
C PHE A 106 11.71 6.28 -3.63
N ALA A 107 12.72 6.09 -2.79
CA ALA A 107 14.07 6.61 -3.02
C ALA A 107 14.68 6.19 -4.38
N PRO A 108 14.56 4.94 -4.85
CA PRO A 108 15.09 4.55 -6.16
C PRO A 108 14.43 5.31 -7.31
N THR A 109 13.12 5.51 -7.27
CA THR A 109 12.34 6.24 -8.28
C THR A 109 12.74 7.72 -8.30
N VAL A 110 12.84 8.34 -7.13
CA VAL A 110 13.30 9.72 -6.98
C VAL A 110 14.76 9.88 -7.45
N TRP A 111 15.63 8.91 -7.13
CA TRP A 111 17.06 8.99 -7.44
C TRP A 111 17.38 8.72 -8.90
N SER A 112 16.60 7.89 -9.57
CA SER A 112 16.79 7.56 -10.99
C SER A 112 16.46 8.72 -11.92
N GLY A 113 15.80 9.78 -11.45
CA GLY A 113 15.32 10.90 -12.27
C GLY A 113 14.29 10.47 -13.32
N ARG A 114 13.82 9.23 -13.25
CA ARG A 114 12.77 8.69 -14.11
C ARG A 114 11.44 8.93 -13.43
N GLU A 115 10.79 9.99 -13.87
CA GLU A 115 9.39 10.32 -13.62
C GLU A 115 8.73 9.80 -12.31
N PRO A 116 7.82 10.51 -11.73
CA PRO A 116 7.41 11.92 -11.90
C PRO A 116 7.46 12.73 -10.59
N PHE A 117 8.50 12.52 -9.77
CA PHE A 117 8.68 13.38 -8.60
C PHE A 117 9.24 14.72 -9.08
N PRO A 118 8.53 15.85 -8.88
CA PRO A 118 8.96 17.16 -9.37
C PRO A 118 10.20 17.68 -8.65
N VAL A 119 10.66 16.97 -7.64
CA VAL A 119 11.84 17.31 -6.87
C VAL A 119 12.86 16.19 -7.05
N GLY A 120 13.62 16.24 -8.15
CA GLY A 120 14.76 15.34 -8.32
C GLY A 120 15.78 15.47 -7.18
N PRO A 121 16.81 14.59 -7.12
CA PRO A 121 17.83 14.60 -6.07
C PRO A 121 18.42 15.97 -5.81
N ILE A 122 18.63 16.75 -6.89
CA ILE A 122 19.15 18.13 -6.81
C ILE A 122 18.18 19.04 -6.05
N GLY A 123 16.86 18.92 -6.28
CA GLY A 123 15.86 19.72 -5.59
C GLY A 123 15.78 19.38 -4.09
N ILE A 124 15.87 18.09 -3.74
CA ILE A 124 15.90 17.65 -2.34
C ILE A 124 17.14 18.21 -1.64
N VAL A 125 18.31 18.10 -2.27
CA VAL A 125 19.56 18.63 -1.73
C VAL A 125 19.51 20.17 -1.66
N ALA A 126 18.97 20.85 -2.69
CA ALA A 126 18.85 22.32 -2.72
C ALA A 126 17.87 22.83 -1.65
N PHE A 127 16.71 22.16 -1.48
CA PHE A 127 15.76 22.49 -0.42
C PHE A 127 16.41 22.30 0.96
N GLY A 128 17.10 21.18 1.16
CA GLY A 128 17.80 20.88 2.40
C GLY A 128 18.93 21.83 2.68
N GLY A 129 19.77 22.07 1.71
CA GLY A 129 20.85 23.02 1.81
C GLY A 129 20.34 24.44 2.06
N GLY A 130 19.30 24.87 1.36
CA GLY A 130 18.64 26.16 1.54
C GLY A 130 18.06 26.33 2.94
N THR A 131 17.30 25.33 3.42
CA THR A 131 16.73 25.32 4.78
C THR A 131 17.85 25.37 5.83
N CYS A 132 18.89 24.56 5.66
CA CYS A 132 20.06 24.57 6.55
C CYS A 132 20.76 25.94 6.58
N LEU A 133 20.95 26.58 5.42
CA LEU A 133 21.55 27.91 5.31
C LEU A 133 20.69 28.99 5.98
N VAL A 134 19.36 28.96 5.78
CA VAL A 134 18.44 29.91 6.44
C VAL A 134 18.50 29.74 7.95
N ILE A 135 18.40 28.52 8.45
CA ILE A 135 18.47 28.21 9.88
C ILE A 135 19.85 28.61 10.43
N ALA A 136 20.93 28.27 9.73
CA ALA A 136 22.28 28.66 10.13
C ALA A 136 22.47 30.21 10.16
N ALA A 137 21.89 30.93 9.19
CA ALA A 137 21.90 32.39 9.16
C ALA A 137 21.13 33.00 10.35
N VAL A 138 19.94 32.50 10.65
CA VAL A 138 19.16 32.89 11.83
C VAL A 138 19.97 32.64 13.11
N PHE A 139 20.51 31.44 13.27
CA PHE A 139 21.33 31.12 14.44
C PHE A 139 22.66 31.88 14.49
N SER A 140 23.23 32.27 13.35
CA SER A 140 24.44 33.11 13.34
C SER A 140 24.16 34.50 13.92
N ARG A 141 23.01 35.08 13.58
CA ARG A 141 22.62 36.42 14.04
C ARG A 141 22.20 36.44 15.52
N TRP A 142 21.52 35.38 15.96
CA TRP A 142 20.93 35.27 17.30
C TRP A 142 21.72 34.34 18.24
N GLY A 143 22.78 33.70 17.77
CA GLY A 143 23.47 32.62 18.49
C GLY A 143 24.43 33.04 19.59
N ARG A 144 24.86 34.31 19.66
CA ARG A 144 25.77 34.76 20.74
C ARG A 144 25.21 34.53 22.17
N PRO A 145 23.91 34.70 22.44
CA PRO A 145 23.32 34.30 23.71
C PRO A 145 23.36 32.80 23.96
N ILE A 146 23.21 31.99 22.90
CA ILE A 146 23.22 30.51 22.97
C ILE A 146 24.62 30.01 23.30
N ASP A 147 25.66 30.51 22.61
CA ASP A 147 27.06 30.15 22.85
C ASP A 147 27.49 30.48 24.29
N ARG A 148 27.10 31.66 24.80
CA ARG A 148 27.38 32.04 26.20
C ARG A 148 26.65 31.18 27.21
N ALA A 149 25.44 30.74 26.90
CA ALA A 149 24.66 29.86 27.75
C ALA A 149 25.24 28.44 27.79
N ALA A 150 25.63 27.88 26.63
CA ALA A 150 26.29 26.58 26.51
C ALA A 150 27.67 26.56 27.18
N GLY A 151 28.52 27.57 26.92
CA GLY A 151 29.85 27.69 27.52
C GLY A 151 29.85 27.77 29.04
N SER A 152 28.84 28.39 29.66
CA SER A 152 28.69 28.44 31.10
C SER A 152 28.27 27.07 31.72
N TRP A 153 27.66 26.21 30.93
CA TRP A 153 27.22 24.88 31.37
C TRP A 153 28.31 23.82 31.26
N LEU A 154 29.22 23.96 30.27
CA LEU A 154 30.30 23.02 29.92
C LEU A 154 31.59 23.18 30.76
N GLY A 155 31.59 23.94 31.85
CA GLY A 155 32.78 24.22 32.70
C GLY A 155 33.48 22.95 33.24
N ARG A 156 34.86 23.05 33.38
CA ARG A 156 35.79 21.94 33.63
C ARG A 156 35.49 20.97 34.78
N SER A 157 34.87 21.43 35.87
CA SER A 157 34.61 20.61 37.07
C SER A 157 33.41 19.66 36.96
N ARG A 158 32.71 19.64 35.80
CA ARG A 158 31.45 18.91 35.60
C ARG A 158 31.52 17.81 34.54
N LEU A 159 32.70 17.52 34.04
CA LEU A 159 32.94 16.61 32.90
C LEU A 159 32.43 15.18 33.11
N VAL A 160 32.67 14.60 34.28
CA VAL A 160 32.20 13.22 34.60
C VAL A 160 30.68 13.21 34.71
N ARG A 161 30.10 14.25 35.30
CA ARG A 161 28.62 14.36 35.40
C ARG A 161 27.98 14.60 34.05
N ALA A 162 28.64 15.39 33.17
CA ALA A 162 28.16 15.61 31.81
C ALA A 162 28.22 14.33 30.96
N ALA A 163 29.27 13.53 31.09
CA ALA A 163 29.41 12.24 30.39
C ALA A 163 28.37 11.22 30.90
N ALA A 164 28.12 11.17 32.21
CA ALA A 164 27.09 10.30 32.79
C ALA A 164 25.68 10.71 32.35
N LEU A 165 25.40 12.02 32.33
CA LEU A 165 24.14 12.55 31.78
C LEU A 165 24.02 12.27 30.27
N ALA A 166 25.14 12.29 29.54
CA ALA A 166 25.20 11.94 28.14
C ALA A 166 24.71 10.52 27.89
N VAL A 167 25.34 9.58 28.56
CA VAL A 167 24.97 8.17 28.45
C VAL A 167 23.52 7.95 28.86
N ALA A 168 23.11 8.53 30.00
CA ALA A 168 21.74 8.43 30.49
C ALA A 168 20.72 9.02 29.49
N SER A 169 21.00 10.18 28.87
CA SER A 169 20.11 10.79 27.88
C SER A 169 20.03 9.97 26.59
N VAL A 170 21.16 9.41 26.11
CA VAL A 170 21.17 8.52 24.93
C VAL A 170 20.39 7.23 25.23
N VAL A 171 20.60 6.63 26.40
CA VAL A 171 19.88 5.42 26.82
C VAL A 171 18.37 5.72 26.98
N LEU A 172 18.01 6.86 27.59
CA LEU A 172 16.62 7.25 27.74
C LEU A 172 15.96 7.51 26.39
N PHE A 173 16.62 8.24 25.48
CA PHE A 173 16.14 8.48 24.12
C PHE A 173 15.93 7.17 23.35
N ALA A 174 16.92 6.26 23.40
CA ALA A 174 16.78 4.94 22.78
C ALA A 174 15.65 4.12 23.40
N ALA A 175 15.47 4.20 24.71
CA ALA A 175 14.38 3.54 25.41
C ALA A 175 13.02 4.12 25.02
N THR A 176 12.91 5.45 24.95
CA THR A 176 11.69 6.16 24.51
C THR A 176 11.32 5.82 23.07
N LEU A 177 12.31 5.79 22.16
CA LEU A 177 12.07 5.34 20.79
C LEU A 177 11.63 3.87 20.74
N ARG A 178 12.27 3.00 21.55
CA ARG A 178 11.91 1.58 21.59
C ARG A 178 10.50 1.36 22.13
N VAL A 179 10.08 2.09 23.14
CA VAL A 179 8.71 2.08 23.65
C VAL A 179 7.75 2.63 22.58
N GLY A 180 8.11 3.73 21.94
CA GLY A 180 7.31 4.32 20.86
C GLY A 180 7.14 3.41 19.66
N ILE A 181 8.22 2.70 19.25
CA ILE A 181 8.22 1.76 18.12
C ILE A 181 7.55 0.44 18.51
N GLY A 182 7.81 -0.06 19.73
CA GLY A 182 7.35 -1.37 20.20
C GLY A 182 6.05 -1.35 21.02
N GLY A 183 5.55 -0.18 21.40
CA GLY A 183 4.33 -0.03 22.19
C GLY A 183 3.08 -0.35 21.38
N ARG A 184 2.48 -1.51 21.64
CA ARG A 184 1.33 -2.00 20.89
C ARG A 184 0.08 -1.13 21.05
N ASP A 185 -0.13 -0.49 22.21
CA ASP A 185 -1.41 0.12 22.59
C ASP A 185 -1.36 1.63 22.83
N SER A 186 -0.20 2.26 22.74
CA SER A 186 -0.09 3.69 22.95
C SER A 186 -0.36 4.46 21.65
N LEU A 187 -1.61 4.91 21.48
CA LEU A 187 -2.02 5.84 20.41
C LEU A 187 -1.12 7.08 20.31
N TYR A 188 -0.56 7.53 21.41
CA TYR A 188 0.35 8.68 21.47
C TYR A 188 1.62 8.46 20.66
N TRP A 189 2.22 7.27 20.77
CA TRP A 189 3.46 6.93 20.10
C TRP A 189 3.24 6.54 18.64
N LYS A 190 2.11 5.90 18.33
CA LYS A 190 1.74 5.55 16.94
C LYS A 190 1.55 6.77 16.04
N GLN A 191 1.25 7.92 16.62
CA GLN A 191 1.01 9.18 15.89
C GLN A 191 2.15 10.18 16.02
N GLU A 192 3.13 9.91 16.87
CA GLU A 192 4.30 10.77 17.02
C GLU A 192 5.22 10.62 15.82
N LEU A 193 5.65 11.75 15.21
CA LEU A 193 6.29 11.78 13.90
C LEU A 193 7.63 11.02 13.85
N VAL A 194 8.47 11.13 14.88
CA VAL A 194 9.78 10.47 14.91
C VAL A 194 9.61 8.96 15.10
N SER A 195 8.75 8.55 16.04
CA SER A 195 8.48 7.13 16.29
C SER A 195 7.80 6.47 15.10
N SER A 196 6.87 7.16 14.44
CA SER A 196 6.22 6.71 13.21
C SER A 196 7.23 6.50 12.09
N PHE A 197 8.19 7.42 11.94
CA PHE A 197 9.19 7.34 10.88
C PHE A 197 10.05 6.08 10.99
N PHE A 198 10.47 5.70 12.19
CA PHE A 198 11.30 4.49 12.41
C PHE A 198 10.49 3.22 12.64
N ARG A 199 9.17 3.30 12.64
CA ARG A 199 8.34 2.12 12.81
C ARG A 199 8.55 1.16 11.63
N PRO A 200 8.85 -0.12 11.89
CA PRO A 200 8.89 -1.11 10.81
C PRO A 200 7.47 -1.21 10.23
N GLU A 201 7.33 -0.87 8.97
CA GLU A 201 6.18 -1.28 8.17
C GLU A 201 6.45 -2.71 7.75
N GLY A 202 6.20 -3.59 8.63
CA GLY A 202 6.14 -5.00 8.32
C GLY A 202 4.76 -5.45 8.72
N PHE A 203 4.14 -6.28 7.91
CA PHE A 203 3.02 -7.07 8.35
C PHE A 203 3.43 -7.86 9.59
N ALA A 204 3.34 -7.24 10.76
CA ALA A 204 3.05 -8.01 11.93
C ALA A 204 1.55 -8.32 11.81
N PHE A 205 1.21 -9.46 11.21
CA PHE A 205 -0.07 -10.06 11.52
C PHE A 205 -0.16 -10.08 13.04
N GLU A 206 -1.02 -9.26 13.62
CA GLU A 206 -1.22 -9.27 15.07
C GLU A 206 -1.58 -10.71 15.44
N PRO A 207 -0.80 -11.37 16.29
CA PRO A 207 -1.07 -12.74 16.65
C PRO A 207 -2.41 -12.76 17.39
N SER A 208 -3.45 -13.25 16.72
CA SER A 208 -4.74 -13.49 17.34
C SER A 208 -4.95 -15.00 17.48
N ALA A 209 -5.73 -15.42 18.49
CA ALA A 209 -6.09 -16.82 18.66
C ALA A 209 -6.79 -17.38 17.39
N ARG A 210 -7.59 -16.54 16.72
CA ARG A 210 -8.27 -16.86 15.47
C ARG A 210 -7.27 -17.15 14.34
N ARG A 211 -6.28 -16.27 14.13
CA ARG A 211 -5.23 -16.48 13.10
C ARG A 211 -4.39 -17.71 13.36
N HIS A 212 -4.04 -17.99 14.61
CA HIS A 212 -3.32 -19.21 14.96
C HIS A 212 -4.14 -20.47 14.67
N ALA A 213 -5.44 -20.47 14.99
CA ALA A 213 -6.32 -21.60 14.70
C ALA A 213 -6.46 -21.82 13.18
N VAL A 214 -6.63 -20.75 12.42
CA VAL A 214 -6.70 -20.77 10.95
C VAL A 214 -5.39 -21.29 10.36
N ALA A 215 -4.23 -20.80 10.79
CA ALA A 215 -2.93 -21.24 10.32
C ALA A 215 -2.67 -22.73 10.62
N ALA A 216 -3.06 -23.19 11.80
CA ALA A 216 -2.97 -24.60 12.16
C ALA A 216 -3.83 -25.50 11.27
N HIS A 217 -5.07 -25.06 10.97
CA HIS A 217 -5.96 -25.77 10.05
C HIS A 217 -5.41 -25.81 8.62
N ASP A 218 -4.90 -24.68 8.13
CA ASP A 218 -4.26 -24.56 6.82
C ASP A 218 -3.02 -25.46 6.68
N ALA A 219 -2.24 -25.63 7.74
CA ALA A 219 -1.11 -26.56 7.76
C ALA A 219 -1.58 -28.03 7.59
N VAL A 220 -2.69 -28.40 8.22
CA VAL A 220 -3.32 -29.72 8.02
C VAL A 220 -3.79 -29.88 6.58
N LEU A 221 -4.51 -28.91 6.03
CA LEU A 221 -4.98 -28.93 4.64
C LEU A 221 -3.83 -29.05 3.65
N ARG A 222 -2.76 -28.29 3.86
CA ARG A 222 -1.55 -28.36 3.01
C ARG A 222 -0.94 -29.76 3.02
N ALA A 223 -0.97 -30.46 4.15
CA ALA A 223 -0.46 -31.82 4.27
C ALA A 223 -1.42 -32.88 3.68
N THR A 224 -2.73 -32.69 3.79
CA THR A 224 -3.76 -33.71 3.51
C THR A 224 -4.53 -33.51 2.22
N TYR A 225 -4.45 -32.33 1.56
CA TYR A 225 -5.17 -32.06 0.32
C TYR A 225 -4.86 -33.14 -0.73
N PRO A 226 -5.87 -33.71 -1.41
CA PRO A 226 -5.66 -34.88 -2.27
C PRO A 226 -4.83 -34.53 -3.51
N ALA A 227 -3.76 -35.31 -3.76
CA ALA A 227 -2.94 -35.16 -4.96
C ALA A 227 -3.67 -35.65 -6.23
N ALA A 228 -4.50 -36.68 -6.10
CA ALA A 228 -5.33 -37.21 -7.20
C ALA A 228 -6.81 -37.02 -6.87
N VAL A 229 -7.57 -36.46 -7.82
CA VAL A 229 -9.00 -36.25 -7.72
C VAL A 229 -9.63 -36.85 -8.99
N PRO A 230 -10.39 -37.93 -8.88
CA PRO A 230 -11.08 -38.53 -10.06
C PRO A 230 -12.01 -37.50 -10.72
N GLY A 231 -11.96 -37.43 -12.04
CA GLY A 231 -12.81 -36.50 -12.82
C GLY A 231 -12.33 -35.03 -12.83
N SER A 232 -11.18 -34.73 -12.23
CA SER A 232 -10.55 -33.39 -12.38
C SER A 232 -10.02 -33.17 -13.81
N HIS A 233 -9.97 -31.91 -14.22
CA HIS A 233 -9.49 -31.47 -15.52
C HIS A 233 -8.12 -30.78 -15.38
N ASP A 234 -7.23 -31.01 -16.34
CA ASP A 234 -5.87 -30.45 -16.36
C ASP A 234 -5.79 -29.16 -17.20
N LYS A 235 -6.84 -28.32 -17.15
CA LYS A 235 -6.83 -27.01 -17.83
C LYS A 235 -5.72 -26.13 -17.32
N HIS A 236 -5.13 -25.35 -18.21
CA HIS A 236 -4.23 -24.27 -17.78
C HIS A 236 -5.01 -23.18 -17.01
N VAL A 237 -4.39 -22.61 -16.02
CA VAL A 237 -4.96 -21.53 -15.19
C VAL A 237 -4.14 -20.26 -15.39
N VAL A 238 -4.81 -19.15 -15.72
CA VAL A 238 -4.16 -17.84 -15.86
C VAL A 238 -4.91 -16.84 -14.98
N LEU A 239 -4.23 -16.25 -14.03
CA LEU A 239 -4.74 -15.17 -13.19
C LEU A 239 -3.97 -13.90 -13.53
N ILE A 240 -4.66 -12.93 -14.14
CA ILE A 240 -4.12 -11.61 -14.46
C ILE A 240 -4.71 -10.61 -13.48
N ILE A 241 -3.85 -10.02 -12.67
CA ILE A 241 -4.19 -8.91 -11.77
C ILE A 241 -3.55 -7.64 -12.31
N VAL A 242 -4.35 -6.59 -12.47
CA VAL A 242 -3.88 -5.27 -12.85
C VAL A 242 -4.00 -4.36 -11.63
N ASP A 243 -2.89 -3.81 -11.20
CA ASP A 243 -2.80 -2.94 -10.02
C ASP A 243 -3.64 -1.67 -10.21
N SER A 244 -4.47 -1.34 -9.22
CA SER A 244 -5.30 -0.15 -9.19
C SER A 244 -6.36 -0.05 -10.32
N LEU A 245 -6.86 -1.17 -10.86
CA LEU A 245 -7.80 -1.17 -12.00
C LEU A 245 -9.25 -1.00 -11.56
N ARG A 246 -9.84 0.14 -11.91
CA ARG A 246 -11.25 0.48 -11.67
C ARG A 246 -12.17 -0.06 -12.76
N ALA A 247 -13.27 -0.69 -12.37
CA ALA A 247 -14.27 -1.18 -13.33
C ALA A 247 -15.02 -0.04 -14.05
N ASP A 248 -15.27 1.09 -13.37
CA ASP A 248 -16.03 2.22 -13.90
C ASP A 248 -15.26 3.07 -14.92
N HIS A 249 -13.96 2.84 -15.13
CA HIS A 249 -13.14 3.39 -16.21
C HIS A 249 -12.91 2.40 -17.37
N MET A 250 -13.59 1.27 -17.40
CA MET A 250 -13.47 0.26 -18.44
C MET A 250 -14.68 0.27 -19.39
N GLN A 251 -14.44 0.38 -20.70
CA GLN A 251 -15.49 0.31 -21.72
C GLN A 251 -16.35 -0.97 -21.59
N VAL A 252 -15.72 -2.10 -21.27
CA VAL A 252 -16.40 -3.39 -21.05
C VAL A 252 -17.42 -3.34 -19.92
N TYR A 253 -17.31 -2.39 -18.99
CA TYR A 253 -18.28 -2.12 -17.93
C TYR A 253 -19.21 -0.95 -18.21
N GLY A 254 -19.18 -0.39 -19.43
CA GLY A 254 -20.07 0.67 -19.87
C GLY A 254 -19.50 2.08 -19.75
N TYR A 255 -18.19 2.20 -19.53
CA TYR A 255 -17.52 3.50 -19.61
C TYR A 255 -17.58 4.04 -21.05
N GLU A 256 -17.78 5.33 -21.20
CA GLU A 256 -18.05 5.96 -22.51
C GLU A 256 -16.82 5.98 -23.44
N ARG A 257 -15.61 6.00 -22.86
CA ARG A 257 -14.37 6.01 -23.65
C ARG A 257 -13.93 4.58 -24.01
N PRO A 258 -13.33 4.38 -25.20
CA PRO A 258 -12.85 3.07 -25.64
C PRO A 258 -11.53 2.66 -24.96
N THR A 259 -11.58 2.50 -23.64
CA THR A 259 -10.41 2.18 -22.80
C THR A 259 -10.07 0.69 -22.78
N THR A 260 -11.04 -0.19 -23.11
CA THR A 260 -10.81 -1.65 -23.10
C THR A 260 -11.33 -2.35 -24.35
N PRO A 261 -10.86 -1.97 -25.56
CA PRO A 261 -11.40 -2.53 -26.83
C PRO A 261 -11.17 -4.03 -26.96
N PHE A 262 -10.04 -4.58 -26.50
CA PHE A 262 -9.76 -6.01 -26.57
C PHE A 262 -10.69 -6.80 -25.65
N LEU A 263 -10.77 -6.44 -24.38
CA LEU A 263 -11.64 -7.13 -23.41
C LEU A 263 -13.11 -7.00 -23.80
N SER A 264 -13.55 -5.84 -24.31
CA SER A 264 -14.90 -5.64 -24.84
C SER A 264 -15.18 -6.61 -25.99
N SER A 265 -14.24 -6.78 -26.92
CA SER A 265 -14.41 -7.71 -28.05
C SER A 265 -14.56 -9.18 -27.60
N LEU A 266 -13.87 -9.57 -26.54
CA LEU A 266 -14.00 -10.91 -25.96
C LEU A 266 -15.37 -11.12 -25.29
N VAL A 267 -15.88 -10.12 -24.57
CA VAL A 267 -17.19 -10.18 -23.93
C VAL A 267 -18.31 -10.14 -24.98
N ASP A 268 -18.23 -9.26 -25.96
CA ASP A 268 -19.23 -9.10 -27.04
C ASP A 268 -19.32 -10.36 -27.92
N SER A 269 -18.20 -11.05 -28.13
CA SER A 269 -18.17 -12.33 -28.86
C SER A 269 -18.59 -13.53 -28.01
N GLY A 270 -18.94 -13.35 -26.73
CA GLY A 270 -19.31 -14.42 -25.80
C GLY A 270 -18.15 -15.34 -25.35
N ARG A 271 -16.92 -14.98 -25.67
CA ARG A 271 -15.71 -15.72 -25.25
C ARG A 271 -15.28 -15.44 -23.82
N MET A 272 -15.73 -14.32 -23.26
CA MET A 272 -15.42 -13.91 -21.89
C MET A 272 -16.70 -13.49 -21.19
N ASN A 273 -16.83 -13.89 -19.95
CA ASN A 273 -17.93 -13.55 -19.07
C ASN A 273 -17.53 -12.39 -18.15
N LYS A 274 -18.49 -11.54 -17.77
CA LYS A 274 -18.30 -10.38 -16.93
C LYS A 274 -19.15 -10.46 -15.69
N VAL A 275 -18.55 -10.34 -14.50
CA VAL A 275 -19.29 -10.15 -13.24
C VAL A 275 -19.72 -8.69 -13.16
N ARG A 276 -21.01 -8.42 -12.97
CA ARG A 276 -21.57 -7.07 -12.98
C ARG A 276 -21.02 -6.18 -11.87
N ASP A 277 -21.03 -6.71 -10.65
CA ASP A 277 -20.59 -6.01 -9.46
C ASP A 277 -19.51 -6.85 -8.77
N ALA A 278 -18.27 -6.46 -8.95
CA ALA A 278 -17.14 -7.11 -8.30
C ALA A 278 -16.40 -6.14 -7.39
N PHE A 279 -15.99 -6.64 -6.23
CA PHE A 279 -15.35 -5.81 -5.21
C PHE A 279 -14.09 -6.48 -4.68
N SER A 280 -13.04 -5.69 -4.48
CA SER A 280 -11.86 -6.10 -3.75
C SER A 280 -12.18 -6.23 -2.25
N THR A 281 -11.46 -7.08 -1.55
CA THR A 281 -11.59 -7.24 -0.09
C THR A 281 -11.01 -6.05 0.68
N CYS A 282 -10.15 -5.29 0.04
CA CYS A 282 -9.57 -4.07 0.60
C CYS A 282 -9.09 -3.12 -0.51
N SER A 283 -8.58 -1.98 -0.13
CA SER A 283 -8.16 -0.90 -1.01
C SER A 283 -6.64 -0.82 -1.21
N GLU A 284 -5.92 -1.95 -1.11
CA GLU A 284 -4.44 -1.98 -1.24
C GLU A 284 -3.97 -3.34 -1.75
N SER A 285 -2.89 -3.34 -2.53
CA SER A 285 -2.38 -4.50 -3.29
C SER A 285 -2.08 -5.71 -2.42
N PHE A 286 -1.43 -5.53 -1.25
CA PHE A 286 -1.08 -6.68 -0.42
C PHE A 286 -2.32 -7.51 -0.06
N CYS A 287 -3.34 -6.88 0.48
CA CYS A 287 -4.53 -7.59 0.90
C CYS A 287 -5.41 -8.03 -0.28
N GLY A 288 -5.50 -7.23 -1.36
CA GLY A 288 -6.21 -7.62 -2.58
C GLY A 288 -5.62 -8.88 -3.21
N ILE A 289 -4.30 -8.91 -3.41
CA ILE A 289 -3.58 -10.04 -3.97
C ILE A 289 -3.67 -11.28 -3.06
N THR A 290 -3.38 -11.11 -1.76
CA THR A 290 -3.38 -12.24 -0.84
C THR A 290 -4.77 -12.83 -0.64
N SER A 291 -5.82 -12.01 -0.57
CA SER A 291 -7.21 -12.49 -0.53
C SER A 291 -7.60 -13.24 -1.80
N THR A 292 -7.17 -12.79 -2.97
CA THR A 292 -7.42 -13.47 -4.24
C THR A 292 -6.80 -14.86 -4.27
N LEU A 293 -5.54 -14.97 -3.84
CA LEU A 293 -4.81 -16.25 -3.84
C LEU A 293 -5.26 -17.21 -2.74
N SER A 294 -5.75 -16.70 -1.61
CA SER A 294 -6.10 -17.51 -0.44
C SER A 294 -7.59 -17.71 -0.21
N SER A 295 -8.44 -17.03 -0.98
CA SER A 295 -9.91 -17.04 -0.76
C SER A 295 -10.30 -16.70 0.67
N ARG A 296 -9.63 -15.68 1.26
CA ARG A 296 -9.86 -15.24 2.64
C ARG A 296 -10.03 -13.75 2.74
N GLU A 297 -10.87 -13.33 3.66
CA GLU A 297 -10.90 -11.94 4.10
C GLU A 297 -9.59 -11.60 4.81
N PHE A 298 -9.14 -10.35 4.68
CA PHE A 298 -7.82 -9.91 5.14
C PHE A 298 -7.53 -10.22 6.61
N GLN A 299 -8.54 -10.14 7.48
CA GLN A 299 -8.42 -10.43 8.91
C GLN A 299 -7.99 -11.88 9.22
N ASP A 300 -8.22 -12.81 8.30
CA ASP A 300 -7.94 -14.24 8.46
C ASP A 300 -6.69 -14.70 7.67
N ILE A 301 -5.98 -13.78 7.04
CA ILE A 301 -4.74 -14.07 6.34
C ILE A 301 -3.56 -14.14 7.32
N SER A 302 -2.73 -15.15 7.18
CA SER A 302 -1.43 -15.31 7.86
C SER A 302 -0.35 -15.70 6.86
N ALA A 303 0.92 -15.68 7.29
CA ALA A 303 2.04 -16.11 6.43
C ALA A 303 1.95 -17.59 6.03
N GLU A 304 1.23 -18.40 6.80
CA GLU A 304 1.03 -19.84 6.59
C GLU A 304 -0.28 -20.17 5.86
N THR A 305 -1.02 -19.16 5.40
CA THR A 305 -2.31 -19.35 4.73
C THR A 305 -2.18 -20.29 3.52
N PHE A 306 -3.12 -21.23 3.42
CA PHE A 306 -3.19 -22.20 2.31
C PHE A 306 -3.78 -21.52 1.07
N GLN A 307 -3.02 -21.51 -0.03
CA GLN A 307 -3.30 -20.70 -1.21
C GLN A 307 -3.57 -21.53 -2.45
N LEU A 308 -4.07 -20.88 -3.51
CA LEU A 308 -4.37 -21.50 -4.80
C LEU A 308 -3.16 -22.23 -5.39
N GLN A 309 -1.96 -21.61 -5.36
CA GLN A 309 -0.75 -22.25 -5.88
C GLN A 309 -0.33 -23.48 -5.08
N ASP A 310 -0.63 -23.56 -3.78
CA ASP A 310 -0.38 -24.77 -2.99
C ASP A 310 -1.23 -25.94 -3.49
N VAL A 311 -2.51 -25.67 -3.75
CA VAL A 311 -3.45 -26.64 -4.31
C VAL A 311 -3.01 -27.10 -5.69
N LEU A 312 -2.74 -26.15 -6.59
CA LEU A 312 -2.37 -26.43 -7.97
C LEU A 312 -1.03 -27.17 -8.07
N ARG A 313 -0.05 -26.80 -7.26
CA ARG A 313 1.21 -27.55 -7.16
C ARG A 313 1.00 -29.01 -6.76
N ARG A 314 0.13 -29.24 -5.79
CA ARG A 314 -0.22 -30.60 -5.35
C ARG A 314 -0.84 -31.43 -6.47
N LYS A 315 -1.47 -30.75 -7.43
CA LYS A 315 -2.06 -31.32 -8.65
C LYS A 315 -1.06 -31.44 -9.81
N GLY A 316 0.21 -31.13 -9.60
CA GLY A 316 1.25 -31.21 -10.61
C GLY A 316 1.34 -30.00 -11.56
N TYR A 317 0.67 -28.89 -11.24
CA TYR A 317 0.82 -27.66 -12.02
C TYR A 317 2.20 -27.05 -11.85
N GLN A 318 2.77 -26.59 -12.97
CA GLN A 318 3.93 -25.74 -12.95
C GLN A 318 3.51 -24.29 -12.81
N ALA A 319 3.90 -23.63 -11.72
CA ALA A 319 3.54 -22.25 -11.43
C ALA A 319 4.57 -21.26 -11.99
N TRP A 320 4.08 -20.26 -12.74
CA TRP A 320 4.84 -19.16 -13.32
C TRP A 320 4.30 -17.84 -12.77
N PHE A 321 5.16 -17.11 -12.04
CA PHE A 321 4.83 -15.78 -11.52
C PHE A 321 5.57 -14.75 -12.37
N LEU A 322 4.82 -13.96 -13.13
CA LEU A 322 5.31 -12.98 -14.09
C LEU A 322 4.82 -11.60 -13.66
N LEU A 323 5.72 -10.82 -13.10
CA LEU A 323 5.36 -9.63 -12.34
C LEU A 323 6.06 -8.40 -12.95
N SER A 324 5.32 -7.34 -13.23
CA SER A 324 5.92 -6.04 -13.35
C SER A 324 6.09 -5.44 -11.94
N GLY A 325 7.21 -4.77 -11.67
CA GLY A 325 7.52 -4.30 -10.33
C GLY A 325 8.34 -5.28 -9.49
N ASN A 326 8.97 -4.75 -8.44
CA ASN A 326 9.80 -5.52 -7.52
C ASN A 326 8.99 -6.09 -6.37
N HIS A 327 8.27 -7.16 -6.60
CA HIS A 327 7.48 -7.85 -5.57
C HIS A 327 8.33 -8.57 -4.52
N ARG A 328 9.63 -8.78 -4.76
CA ARG A 328 10.55 -9.43 -3.79
C ARG A 328 10.84 -8.53 -2.59
N ALA A 329 10.68 -7.21 -2.73
CA ALA A 329 10.92 -6.25 -1.67
C ALA A 329 9.63 -5.61 -1.12
N TRP A 330 8.45 -5.88 -1.74
CA TRP A 330 7.22 -5.19 -1.41
C TRP A 330 6.49 -5.82 -0.21
N ASN A 331 6.31 -5.06 0.84
CA ASN A 331 5.34 -5.22 1.93
C ASN A 331 5.07 -6.66 2.47
N GLY A 332 6.04 -7.57 2.38
CA GLY A 332 5.86 -8.95 2.85
C GLY A 332 5.21 -9.90 1.84
N LEU A 333 4.83 -9.43 0.64
CA LEU A 333 4.33 -10.28 -0.46
C LEU A 333 5.21 -11.50 -0.76
N PRO A 334 6.57 -11.41 -0.69
CA PRO A 334 7.42 -12.59 -0.91
C PRO A 334 7.07 -13.82 -0.08
N ARG A 335 6.49 -13.63 1.10
CA ARG A 335 6.04 -14.73 1.96
C ARG A 335 4.85 -15.49 1.37
N PHE A 336 4.09 -14.85 0.48
CA PHE A 336 2.93 -15.41 -0.21
C PHE A 336 3.27 -15.98 -1.58
N TYR A 337 4.46 -15.71 -2.10
CA TYR A 337 4.93 -16.22 -3.40
C TYR A 337 5.76 -17.49 -3.23
N HIS A 338 5.27 -18.41 -2.42
CA HIS A 338 5.81 -19.76 -2.29
C HIS A 338 5.16 -20.73 -3.30
N ALA A 339 5.66 -21.95 -3.35
CA ALA A 339 5.17 -22.99 -4.27
C ALA A 339 5.27 -22.60 -5.77
N VAL A 340 6.30 -21.83 -6.13
CA VAL A 340 6.57 -21.42 -7.51
C VAL A 340 7.71 -22.27 -8.04
N ASP A 341 7.36 -23.33 -8.79
CA ASP A 341 8.33 -24.31 -9.31
C ASP A 341 8.83 -23.94 -10.72
N GLY A 342 8.10 -23.12 -11.46
CA GLY A 342 8.48 -22.66 -12.79
C GLY A 342 9.52 -21.56 -12.73
N ALA A 343 9.08 -20.34 -12.53
CA ALA A 343 9.91 -19.19 -12.26
C ALA A 343 9.08 -18.07 -11.62
N LEU A 344 9.71 -17.32 -10.72
CA LEU A 344 9.28 -15.99 -10.36
C LEU A 344 10.16 -15.00 -11.12
N PHE A 345 9.56 -14.29 -12.08
CA PHE A 345 10.21 -13.25 -12.87
C PHE A 345 9.61 -11.90 -12.53
N ASP A 346 10.45 -10.98 -12.10
CA ASP A 346 10.07 -9.60 -11.75
C ASP A 346 11.10 -8.60 -12.28
N GLY A 347 10.82 -7.31 -12.11
CA GLY A 347 11.66 -6.21 -12.60
C GLY A 347 13.12 -6.24 -12.10
N SER A 348 13.41 -6.99 -11.05
CA SER A 348 14.78 -7.14 -10.55
C SER A 348 15.66 -8.02 -11.42
N GLN A 349 15.07 -8.77 -12.36
CA GLN A 349 15.75 -9.76 -13.21
C GLN A 349 15.89 -9.30 -14.67
N SER A 350 15.36 -8.12 -15.02
CA SER A 350 15.41 -7.60 -16.38
C SER A 350 16.58 -6.64 -16.56
N GLU A 351 17.27 -6.78 -17.70
CA GLU A 351 18.22 -5.80 -18.21
C GLU A 351 17.59 -4.89 -19.28
N ARG A 352 16.41 -5.29 -19.84
CA ARG A 352 15.73 -4.58 -20.93
C ARG A 352 14.82 -3.47 -20.44
N TYR A 353 14.09 -3.73 -19.35
CA TYR A 353 13.03 -2.86 -18.87
C TYR A 353 13.27 -2.46 -17.42
N THR A 354 12.72 -1.33 -17.05
CA THR A 354 12.77 -0.86 -15.65
C THR A 354 11.65 -1.49 -14.84
N MET A 355 11.77 -1.46 -13.52
CA MET A 355 10.67 -1.79 -12.62
C MET A 355 9.40 -1.03 -13.02
N ASP A 356 8.23 -1.64 -12.77
CA ASP A 356 6.90 -1.10 -13.05
C ASP A 356 6.57 -0.94 -14.55
N ASP A 357 7.38 -1.53 -15.43
CA ASP A 357 7.13 -1.62 -16.86
C ASP A 357 6.48 -2.98 -17.20
N ASP A 358 5.26 -2.95 -17.71
CA ASP A 358 4.50 -4.19 -17.99
C ASP A 358 5.10 -5.06 -19.09
N ARG A 359 6.01 -4.53 -19.91
CA ARG A 359 6.78 -5.34 -20.89
C ARG A 359 7.67 -6.38 -20.22
N LEU A 360 7.97 -6.24 -18.91
CA LEU A 360 8.59 -7.27 -18.08
C LEU A 360 7.85 -8.59 -18.12
N VAL A 361 6.52 -8.54 -18.09
CA VAL A 361 5.68 -9.74 -18.17
C VAL A 361 5.86 -10.45 -19.50
N LEU A 362 5.96 -9.69 -20.59
CA LEU A 362 6.20 -10.27 -21.94
C LEU A 362 7.59 -10.89 -22.04
N GLU A 363 8.61 -10.24 -21.47
CA GLU A 363 9.98 -10.81 -21.39
C GLU A 363 9.98 -12.11 -20.56
N GLY A 364 9.23 -12.14 -19.45
CA GLY A 364 9.07 -13.36 -18.65
C GLY A 364 8.38 -14.48 -19.46
N LEU A 365 7.34 -14.15 -20.22
CA LEU A 365 6.64 -15.10 -21.09
C LEU A 365 7.53 -15.66 -22.23
N GLU A 366 8.50 -14.90 -22.73
CA GLU A 366 9.46 -15.40 -23.72
C GLU A 366 10.21 -16.65 -23.21
N ARG A 367 10.48 -16.70 -21.90
CA ARG A 367 11.22 -17.79 -21.22
C ARG A 367 10.37 -19.02 -20.93
N VAL A 368 9.05 -18.90 -20.99
CA VAL A 368 8.13 -20.02 -20.77
C VAL A 368 8.16 -20.93 -22.00
N PRO A 369 8.36 -22.25 -21.84
CA PRO A 369 8.30 -23.19 -22.97
C PRO A 369 6.86 -23.28 -23.52
N PRO A 370 6.64 -23.81 -24.72
CA PRO A 370 5.31 -24.17 -25.20
C PRO A 370 4.62 -25.19 -24.27
N ALA A 371 3.30 -25.16 -24.24
CA ALA A 371 2.50 -26.13 -23.48
C ALA A 371 2.78 -27.56 -23.95
N SER A 372 2.78 -28.50 -23.02
CA SER A 372 2.95 -29.91 -23.34
C SER A 372 1.84 -30.74 -22.66
N PRO A 373 1.34 -31.79 -23.32
CA PRO A 373 0.28 -32.64 -22.78
C PRO A 373 0.64 -33.23 -21.42
N GLY A 374 -0.31 -33.23 -20.49
CA GLY A 374 -0.12 -33.77 -19.14
C GLY A 374 0.73 -32.88 -18.20
N HIS A 375 1.08 -31.68 -18.63
CA HIS A 375 1.81 -30.70 -17.83
C HIS A 375 1.00 -29.39 -17.71
N PRO A 376 -0.02 -29.35 -16.83
CA PRO A 376 -0.81 -28.15 -16.64
C PRO A 376 0.03 -27.05 -16.01
N ALA A 377 -0.27 -25.80 -16.36
CA ALA A 377 0.45 -24.62 -15.87
C ALA A 377 -0.49 -23.64 -15.16
N PHE A 378 0.03 -23.00 -14.15
CA PHE A 378 -0.58 -21.86 -13.48
C PHE A 378 0.27 -20.61 -13.74
N PHE A 379 -0.34 -19.61 -14.36
CA PHE A 379 0.26 -18.30 -14.58
C PHE A 379 -0.39 -17.29 -13.63
N TYR A 380 0.40 -16.68 -12.79
CA TYR A 380 0.06 -15.47 -12.07
C TYR A 380 0.78 -14.30 -12.72
N VAL A 381 -0.01 -13.42 -13.35
CA VAL A 381 0.47 -12.24 -14.06
C VAL A 381 0.04 -11.00 -13.28
N HIS A 382 0.98 -10.12 -12.97
CA HIS A 382 0.70 -8.85 -12.33
C HIS A 382 1.17 -7.69 -13.19
N LEU A 383 0.25 -6.77 -13.53
CA LEU A 383 0.48 -5.59 -14.36
C LEU A 383 0.37 -4.33 -13.51
N MET A 384 1.23 -3.35 -13.78
CA MET A 384 1.33 -2.07 -13.06
C MET A 384 0.78 -0.88 -13.87
N SER A 385 0.29 -1.08 -15.11
CA SER A 385 -0.09 0.02 -16.01
C SER A 385 -0.97 1.06 -15.35
N THR A 386 -1.99 0.66 -14.59
CA THR A 386 -2.97 1.57 -13.98
C THR A 386 -2.51 2.19 -12.66
N HIS A 387 -1.51 1.60 -12.01
CA HIS A 387 -0.91 2.19 -10.82
C HIS A 387 -0.18 3.50 -11.16
N TYR A 388 -0.14 4.47 -10.24
CA TYR A 388 0.51 5.76 -10.49
C TYR A 388 2.02 5.67 -10.75
N LEU A 389 2.69 4.62 -10.27
CA LEU A 389 4.11 4.32 -10.55
C LEU A 389 4.31 3.54 -11.85
N GLY A 390 3.26 2.96 -12.45
CA GLY A 390 3.36 2.19 -13.68
C GLY A 390 3.92 3.02 -14.83
N VAL A 391 4.84 2.43 -15.59
CA VAL A 391 5.43 3.08 -16.77
C VAL A 391 4.37 3.24 -17.85
N GLN A 392 4.16 4.46 -18.28
CA GLN A 392 3.24 4.79 -19.36
C GLN A 392 4.01 4.85 -20.69
N PHE A 393 3.49 4.16 -21.72
CA PHE A 393 4.09 4.13 -23.05
C PHE A 393 3.65 5.33 -23.90
N ASP A 394 4.54 5.87 -24.72
CA ASP A 394 4.24 7.02 -25.55
C ASP A 394 3.06 6.78 -26.50
N GLU A 395 2.92 5.56 -27.02
CA GLU A 395 1.83 5.14 -27.90
C GLU A 395 0.47 5.02 -27.19
N SER A 396 0.43 5.01 -25.88
CA SER A 396 -0.80 4.88 -25.09
C SER A 396 -1.47 6.23 -24.80
N HIS A 397 -0.85 7.36 -25.15
CA HIS A 397 -1.40 8.69 -24.95
C HIS A 397 -2.48 9.04 -25.99
N VAL A 398 -3.71 8.59 -25.73
CA VAL A 398 -4.87 8.80 -26.61
C VAL A 398 -5.81 9.89 -26.05
N PHE A 399 -6.03 9.90 -24.73
CA PHE A 399 -6.96 10.80 -24.06
C PHE A 399 -6.27 12.01 -23.43
N THR A 400 -5.00 11.86 -23.05
CA THR A 400 -4.21 12.95 -22.46
C THR A 400 -3.81 13.96 -23.55
N ARG A 401 -4.15 15.24 -23.35
CA ARG A 401 -3.75 16.32 -24.24
C ARG A 401 -2.24 16.57 -24.17
N SER A 402 -1.68 17.04 -25.28
CA SER A 402 -0.22 17.28 -25.40
C SER A 402 0.31 18.37 -24.45
N ASP A 403 -0.56 19.31 -24.03
CA ASP A 403 -0.26 20.37 -23.09
C ASP A 403 -0.36 19.93 -21.60
N ASP A 404 -1.06 18.83 -21.34
CA ASP A 404 -1.11 18.16 -20.04
C ASP A 404 0.08 17.20 -19.80
N ARG A 405 0.96 17.02 -20.78
CA ARG A 405 2.20 16.29 -20.62
C ARG A 405 3.09 17.05 -19.64
N VAL A 406 3.43 16.39 -18.57
CA VAL A 406 4.03 16.95 -17.37
C VAL A 406 5.22 17.87 -17.66
N SER A 407 5.02 19.18 -17.55
CA SER A 407 6.12 20.09 -17.27
C SER A 407 6.44 20.03 -15.79
N PRO A 408 7.71 19.96 -15.38
CA PRO A 408 8.07 19.95 -13.96
C PRO A 408 7.63 21.26 -13.29
N GLY A 409 6.53 21.23 -12.57
CA GLY A 409 6.04 22.33 -11.76
C GLY A 409 6.48 22.17 -10.30
N LEU A 410 6.76 23.26 -9.63
CA LEU A 410 7.28 23.29 -8.26
C LEU A 410 6.22 23.09 -7.16
N GLU A 411 4.97 22.76 -7.49
CA GLU A 411 3.89 22.68 -6.51
C GLU A 411 3.63 21.24 -6.05
N PRO A 412 3.89 20.89 -4.78
CA PRO A 412 3.79 19.51 -4.27
C PRO A 412 2.36 18.91 -4.37
N TYR A 413 1.33 19.74 -4.27
CA TYR A 413 -0.08 19.33 -4.38
C TYR A 413 -0.49 18.82 -5.76
N THR A 414 0.26 19.18 -6.79
CA THR A 414 -0.08 18.88 -8.19
C THR A 414 0.46 17.55 -8.69
N ILE A 415 1.26 16.81 -7.92
CA ILE A 415 1.94 15.61 -8.40
C ILE A 415 0.96 14.46 -8.52
N LEU A 416 0.32 14.06 -7.42
CA LEU A 416 -0.67 12.98 -7.44
C LEU A 416 -1.88 13.37 -8.29
N GLU A 417 -2.31 14.63 -8.22
CA GLU A 417 -3.32 15.18 -9.11
C GLU A 417 -2.94 15.01 -10.58
N ARG A 418 -1.72 15.34 -10.96
CA ARG A 418 -1.25 15.19 -12.35
C ARG A 418 -1.07 13.74 -12.77
N LEU A 419 -0.64 12.87 -11.85
CA LEU A 419 -0.43 11.45 -12.09
C LEU A 419 -1.75 10.69 -12.23
N ASN A 420 -2.75 11.09 -11.48
CA ASN A 420 -4.06 10.46 -11.39
C ASN A 420 -5.18 11.27 -12.07
N LYS A 421 -4.86 12.18 -13.01
CA LYS A 421 -5.91 12.81 -13.85
C LYS A 421 -6.70 11.72 -14.57
N PRO A 422 -8.02 11.83 -14.64
CA PRO A 422 -8.87 10.84 -15.31
C PRO A 422 -8.44 10.54 -16.76
N ASP A 423 -8.06 11.55 -17.54
CA ASP A 423 -7.59 11.35 -18.93
C ASP A 423 -6.31 10.49 -18.97
N ARG A 424 -5.38 10.73 -18.06
CA ARG A 424 -4.15 9.95 -17.95
C ARG A 424 -4.41 8.54 -17.42
N TYR A 425 -5.34 8.41 -16.49
CA TYR A 425 -5.76 7.11 -16.00
C TYR A 425 -6.44 6.27 -17.09
N ASP A 426 -7.26 6.90 -17.95
CA ASP A 426 -7.89 6.24 -19.08
C ASP A 426 -6.85 5.74 -20.11
N ASP A 427 -5.80 6.51 -20.36
CA ASP A 427 -4.66 6.08 -21.18
C ASP A 427 -3.97 4.84 -20.59
N LYS A 428 -3.82 4.80 -19.26
CA LYS A 428 -3.24 3.66 -18.55
C LYS A 428 -4.15 2.43 -18.60
N VAL A 429 -5.46 2.60 -18.51
CA VAL A 429 -6.43 1.50 -18.70
C VAL A 429 -6.36 0.94 -20.11
N LEU A 430 -6.25 1.82 -21.13
CA LEU A 430 -6.06 1.40 -22.52
C LEU A 430 -4.75 0.64 -22.71
N GLN A 431 -3.67 1.09 -22.06
CA GLN A 431 -2.39 0.39 -22.06
C GLN A 431 -2.51 -1.01 -21.45
N ALA A 432 -3.19 -1.12 -20.29
CA ALA A 432 -3.41 -2.41 -19.64
C ALA A 432 -4.17 -3.40 -20.54
N ASP A 433 -5.22 -2.93 -21.23
CA ASP A 433 -5.97 -3.74 -22.21
C ASP A 433 -5.05 -4.22 -23.36
N GLY A 434 -4.18 -3.33 -23.85
CA GLY A 434 -3.18 -3.68 -24.86
C GLY A 434 -2.15 -4.71 -24.37
N MET A 435 -1.72 -4.60 -23.12
CA MET A 435 -0.81 -5.56 -22.50
C MET A 435 -1.48 -6.91 -22.28
N ILE A 436 -2.73 -6.94 -21.79
CA ILE A 436 -3.51 -8.18 -21.65
C ILE A 436 -3.66 -8.86 -23.01
N ARG A 437 -3.94 -8.10 -24.09
CA ARG A 437 -3.98 -8.64 -25.46
C ARG A 437 -2.68 -9.31 -25.86
N GLN A 438 -1.53 -8.71 -25.53
CA GLN A 438 -0.21 -9.28 -25.86
C GLN A 438 0.06 -10.56 -25.04
N VAL A 439 -0.33 -10.59 -23.75
CA VAL A 439 -0.27 -11.80 -22.90
C VAL A 439 -1.11 -12.92 -23.53
N PHE A 440 -2.36 -12.64 -23.90
CA PHE A 440 -3.22 -13.61 -24.60
C PHE A 440 -2.57 -14.11 -25.91
N THR A 441 -1.99 -13.22 -26.70
CA THR A 441 -1.33 -13.57 -27.96
C THR A 441 -0.16 -14.52 -27.73
N GLN A 442 0.71 -14.23 -26.76
CA GLN A 442 1.86 -15.09 -26.46
C GLN A 442 1.45 -16.44 -25.88
N LEU A 443 0.48 -16.46 -24.96
CA LEU A 443 -0.03 -17.71 -24.38
C LEU A 443 -0.73 -18.57 -25.44
N GLN A 444 -1.48 -17.97 -26.38
CA GLN A 444 -2.12 -18.68 -27.48
C GLN A 444 -1.06 -19.27 -28.44
N ALA A 445 -0.03 -18.49 -28.79
CA ALA A 445 1.07 -18.97 -29.64
C ALA A 445 1.85 -20.14 -29.02
N LYS A 446 1.81 -20.26 -27.71
CA LYS A 446 2.41 -21.37 -26.93
C LYS A 446 1.41 -22.47 -26.59
N HIS A 447 0.18 -22.43 -27.08
CA HIS A 447 -0.91 -23.39 -26.88
C HIS A 447 -1.47 -23.48 -25.46
N TYR A 448 -1.17 -22.51 -24.59
CA TYR A 448 -1.73 -22.48 -23.24
C TYR A 448 -3.21 -22.08 -23.18
N LEU A 449 -3.74 -21.38 -24.20
CA LEU A 449 -5.14 -20.98 -24.25
C LEU A 449 -6.05 -21.96 -25.01
N ASP A 450 -5.52 -23.09 -25.50
CA ASP A 450 -6.33 -24.10 -26.18
C ASP A 450 -7.28 -24.83 -25.19
N ASP A 451 -6.83 -25.03 -23.95
CA ASP A 451 -7.65 -25.56 -22.85
C ASP A 451 -7.29 -24.82 -21.55
N ALA A 452 -7.93 -23.68 -21.32
CA ALA A 452 -7.59 -22.79 -20.22
C ALA A 452 -8.82 -22.16 -19.54
N VAL A 453 -8.61 -21.72 -18.31
CA VAL A 453 -9.43 -20.73 -17.64
C VAL A 453 -8.57 -19.52 -17.32
N VAL A 454 -9.03 -18.31 -17.74
CA VAL A 454 -8.34 -17.06 -17.47
C VAL A 454 -9.24 -16.14 -16.65
N VAL A 455 -8.69 -15.58 -15.59
CA VAL A 455 -9.32 -14.52 -14.80
C VAL A 455 -8.55 -13.23 -15.01
N VAL A 456 -9.29 -12.13 -15.27
CA VAL A 456 -8.75 -10.77 -15.30
C VAL A 456 -9.47 -9.95 -14.25
N THR A 457 -8.71 -9.34 -13.33
CA THR A 457 -9.25 -8.52 -12.24
C THR A 457 -8.29 -7.39 -11.87
N GLY A 458 -8.76 -6.44 -11.04
CA GLY A 458 -7.90 -5.51 -10.30
C GLY A 458 -7.66 -6.03 -8.88
N ASP A 459 -6.58 -5.64 -8.24
CA ASP A 459 -6.36 -5.90 -6.81
C ASP A 459 -7.11 -4.90 -5.92
N HIS A 460 -7.28 -3.67 -6.38
CA HIS A 460 -8.10 -2.59 -5.83
C HIS A 460 -8.33 -1.53 -6.92
N GLY A 461 -8.98 -0.43 -6.56
CA GLY A 461 -9.15 0.74 -7.41
C GLY A 461 -8.19 1.88 -7.08
N GLU A 462 -8.51 3.12 -7.50
CA GLU A 462 -7.65 4.30 -7.37
C GLU A 462 -8.50 5.56 -7.21
N GLY A 463 -8.23 6.40 -6.22
CA GLY A 463 -8.81 7.73 -6.11
C GLY A 463 -8.21 8.67 -7.17
N LEU A 464 -9.05 9.26 -7.99
CA LEU A 464 -8.66 10.19 -9.07
C LEU A 464 -9.05 11.64 -8.76
N GLY A 465 -9.26 11.94 -7.47
CA GLY A 465 -9.61 13.27 -6.97
C GLY A 465 -11.12 13.50 -6.77
N GLU A 466 -11.94 12.45 -6.85
CA GLU A 466 -13.37 12.56 -6.53
C GLU A 466 -13.56 12.95 -5.06
N ARG A 467 -12.92 12.26 -4.15
CA ARG A 467 -12.87 12.50 -2.69
C ARG A 467 -11.45 12.57 -2.19
N HIS A 468 -10.57 11.79 -2.76
CA HIS A 468 -9.17 11.65 -2.37
C HIS A 468 -8.33 11.27 -3.58
N TRP A 469 -7.02 11.38 -3.42
CA TRP A 469 -6.03 10.91 -4.37
C TRP A 469 -5.40 9.63 -3.84
N ALA A 470 -5.01 8.72 -4.77
CA ALA A 470 -4.41 7.42 -4.45
C ALA A 470 -5.38 6.45 -3.73
N HIS A 471 -4.85 5.37 -3.15
CA HIS A 471 -5.61 4.24 -2.61
C HIS A 471 -5.11 3.83 -1.21
N GLY A 472 -5.78 2.89 -0.57
CA GLY A 472 -5.34 2.25 0.67
C GLY A 472 -6.04 2.73 1.95
N TRP A 473 -6.74 3.87 1.94
CA TRP A 473 -7.31 4.49 3.12
C TRP A 473 -8.83 4.58 3.14
N HIS A 474 -9.46 4.37 2.00
CA HIS A 474 -10.91 4.49 1.84
C HIS A 474 -11.51 3.19 1.31
N LEU A 475 -12.84 3.07 1.37
CA LEU A 475 -13.57 1.90 0.90
C LEU A 475 -14.76 2.30 0.00
N TYR A 476 -14.64 3.46 -0.64
CA TYR A 476 -15.60 3.89 -1.64
C TYR A 476 -15.44 3.06 -2.93
N ASN A 477 -16.37 3.21 -3.85
CA ASN A 477 -16.33 2.47 -5.12
C ASN A 477 -15.06 2.72 -5.93
N GLU A 478 -14.53 3.94 -5.88
CA GLU A 478 -13.25 4.27 -6.50
C GLU A 478 -12.08 3.43 -5.99
N ASP A 479 -12.15 2.97 -4.72
CA ASP A 479 -11.09 2.16 -4.10
C ASP A 479 -11.30 0.66 -4.26
N ILE A 480 -12.57 0.19 -4.21
CA ILE A 480 -12.83 -1.25 -4.09
C ILE A 480 -13.70 -1.86 -5.20
N ARG A 481 -14.30 -1.08 -6.10
CA ARG A 481 -15.06 -1.62 -7.22
C ARG A 481 -14.12 -1.96 -8.37
N ILE A 482 -13.83 -3.25 -8.51
CA ILE A 482 -12.87 -3.80 -9.47
C ILE A 482 -13.59 -4.53 -10.62
N PRO A 483 -12.93 -4.75 -11.77
CA PRO A 483 -13.41 -5.70 -12.77
C PRO A 483 -13.22 -7.14 -12.29
N LEU A 484 -14.07 -8.04 -12.78
CA LEU A 484 -13.89 -9.48 -12.68
C LEU A 484 -14.41 -10.13 -13.96
N LEU A 485 -13.48 -10.59 -14.78
CA LEU A 485 -13.73 -11.16 -16.09
C LEU A 485 -13.22 -12.59 -16.15
N LEU A 486 -14.00 -13.48 -16.76
CA LEU A 486 -13.77 -14.93 -16.79
C LEU A 486 -13.78 -15.42 -18.24
N TYR A 487 -12.62 -15.86 -18.75
CA TYR A 487 -12.47 -16.50 -20.05
C TYR A 487 -12.33 -18.01 -19.84
N ASP A 488 -13.03 -18.79 -20.64
CA ASP A 488 -12.96 -20.24 -20.63
C ASP A 488 -12.79 -20.80 -22.04
N ALA A 489 -11.90 -21.73 -22.19
CA ALA A 489 -11.73 -22.51 -23.40
C ALA A 489 -11.71 -24.03 -23.04
N PRO A 490 -12.71 -24.83 -23.43
CA PRO A 490 -13.99 -24.40 -24.00
C PRO A 490 -14.87 -23.63 -23.01
N PRO A 491 -15.86 -22.83 -23.50
CA PRO A 491 -16.70 -21.99 -22.67
C PRO A 491 -17.45 -22.76 -21.59
N ALA A 492 -17.52 -22.16 -20.39
CA ALA A 492 -18.34 -22.66 -19.28
C ALA A 492 -19.55 -21.74 -19.04
N ARG A 493 -20.61 -22.29 -18.45
CA ARG A 493 -21.79 -21.53 -18.05
C ARG A 493 -21.68 -21.12 -16.58
N TYR A 494 -21.82 -19.82 -16.34
CA TYR A 494 -21.88 -19.23 -15.01
C TYR A 494 -23.32 -18.82 -14.70
N PRO A 495 -23.97 -19.38 -13.68
CA PRO A 495 -25.41 -19.17 -13.43
C PRO A 495 -25.74 -17.80 -12.84
N ASP A 496 -24.81 -17.20 -12.07
CA ASP A 496 -25.00 -15.90 -11.43
C ASP A 496 -23.69 -15.08 -11.49
N LEU A 497 -23.64 -14.15 -12.43
CA LEU A 497 -22.55 -13.17 -12.59
C LEU A 497 -22.95 -11.78 -12.10
N THR A 498 -23.93 -11.69 -11.20
CA THR A 498 -24.39 -10.39 -10.68
C THR A 498 -23.47 -9.82 -9.61
N PHE A 499 -22.77 -10.69 -8.86
CA PHE A 499 -21.91 -10.27 -7.75
C PHE A 499 -20.73 -11.22 -7.53
N GLY A 500 -19.57 -10.66 -7.19
CA GLY A 500 -18.37 -11.42 -6.81
C GLY A 500 -17.37 -10.57 -6.03
N THR A 501 -16.46 -11.24 -5.36
CA THR A 501 -15.33 -10.60 -4.66
C THR A 501 -14.04 -11.38 -4.88
N HIS A 502 -12.91 -10.86 -4.47
CA HIS A 502 -11.62 -11.54 -4.55
C HIS A 502 -11.64 -12.96 -4.00
N VAL A 503 -12.31 -13.16 -2.87
CA VAL A 503 -12.37 -14.49 -2.22
C VAL A 503 -13.09 -15.55 -3.06
N ASP A 504 -13.88 -15.14 -4.06
CA ASP A 504 -14.62 -16.05 -4.94
C ASP A 504 -13.78 -16.58 -6.11
N ILE A 505 -12.63 -15.96 -6.40
CA ILE A 505 -11.81 -16.27 -7.58
C ILE A 505 -11.19 -17.67 -7.46
N ALA A 506 -10.45 -17.93 -6.39
CA ALA A 506 -9.77 -19.21 -6.20
C ALA A 506 -10.76 -20.41 -6.11
N PRO A 507 -11.89 -20.34 -5.35
CA PRO A 507 -12.92 -21.37 -5.38
C PRO A 507 -13.53 -21.61 -6.77
N THR A 508 -13.73 -20.54 -7.56
CA THR A 508 -14.24 -20.66 -8.94
C THR A 508 -13.26 -21.41 -9.83
N LEU A 509 -11.97 -21.11 -9.72
CA LEU A 509 -10.92 -21.80 -10.45
C LEU A 509 -10.88 -23.30 -10.08
N LEU A 510 -10.91 -23.64 -8.79
CA LEU A 510 -10.90 -25.05 -8.36
C LEU A 510 -12.16 -25.80 -8.80
N ASP A 511 -13.33 -25.19 -8.66
CA ASP A 511 -14.60 -25.81 -9.08
C ASP A 511 -14.62 -26.03 -10.61
N ARG A 512 -14.03 -25.09 -11.38
CA ARG A 512 -13.87 -25.23 -12.84
C ARG A 512 -12.93 -26.37 -13.22
N LEU A 513 -11.96 -26.69 -12.38
CA LEU A 513 -11.05 -27.83 -12.54
C LEU A 513 -11.62 -29.13 -11.98
N GLY A 514 -12.81 -29.11 -11.37
CA GLY A 514 -13.37 -30.27 -10.67
C GLY A 514 -12.60 -30.64 -9.41
N LEU A 515 -11.93 -29.67 -8.78
CA LEU A 515 -11.13 -29.88 -7.58
C LEU A 515 -11.94 -29.50 -6.32
N PRO A 516 -11.76 -30.21 -5.19
CA PRO A 516 -12.41 -29.85 -3.94
C PRO A 516 -11.95 -28.47 -3.46
N ILE A 517 -12.91 -27.63 -3.08
CA ILE A 517 -12.64 -26.34 -2.47
C ILE A 517 -12.24 -26.58 -1.00
N PRO A 518 -11.09 -26.07 -0.53
CA PRO A 518 -10.72 -26.17 0.88
C PRO A 518 -11.81 -25.59 1.79
N ASP A 519 -12.15 -26.27 2.87
CA ASP A 519 -13.16 -25.84 3.83
C ASP A 519 -12.74 -24.61 4.66
N SER A 520 -11.45 -24.32 4.65
CA SER A 520 -10.89 -23.10 5.25
C SER A 520 -11.08 -21.86 4.38
N TRP A 521 -11.48 -22.00 3.11
CA TRP A 521 -11.70 -20.88 2.21
C TRP A 521 -13.10 -20.28 2.37
N GLU A 522 -13.22 -18.97 2.32
CA GLU A 522 -14.44 -18.22 2.65
C GLU A 522 -15.27 -17.88 1.42
N GLY A 523 -14.65 -17.91 0.25
CA GLY A 523 -15.30 -17.59 -1.02
C GLY A 523 -16.23 -18.69 -1.52
N GLN A 524 -17.07 -18.32 -2.48
CA GLN A 524 -18.01 -19.22 -3.17
C GLN A 524 -17.69 -19.25 -4.66
N SER A 525 -17.80 -20.43 -5.27
CA SER A 525 -17.63 -20.56 -6.72
C SER A 525 -18.72 -19.83 -7.49
N LEU A 526 -18.35 -19.02 -8.46
CA LEU A 526 -19.28 -18.36 -9.40
C LEU A 526 -19.95 -19.35 -10.39
N LEU A 527 -19.51 -20.60 -10.43
CA LEU A 527 -20.20 -21.68 -11.14
C LEU A 527 -21.45 -22.16 -10.42
N ARG A 528 -21.71 -21.68 -9.21
CA ARG A 528 -22.86 -22.03 -8.37
C ARG A 528 -23.63 -20.77 -8.00
N PRO A 529 -24.96 -20.85 -7.81
CA PRO A 529 -25.72 -19.71 -7.30
C PRO A 529 -25.19 -19.25 -5.94
N SER A 530 -24.90 -17.96 -5.82
CA SER A 530 -24.41 -17.41 -4.56
C SER A 530 -25.52 -17.24 -3.53
N THR A 531 -25.31 -17.76 -2.32
CA THR A 531 -26.19 -17.60 -1.16
C THR A 531 -25.73 -16.50 -0.22
N ARG A 532 -24.54 -15.93 -0.47
CA ARG A 532 -23.92 -14.92 0.39
C ARG A 532 -24.62 -13.57 0.26
N ARG A 533 -25.11 -13.06 1.37
CA ARG A 533 -25.80 -11.75 1.45
C ARG A 533 -24.89 -10.63 1.94
N PHE A 534 -23.83 -10.96 2.65
CA PHE A 534 -22.89 -10.01 3.25
C PHE A 534 -21.48 -10.31 2.81
N THR A 535 -20.68 -9.26 2.55
CA THR A 535 -19.22 -9.33 2.40
C THR A 535 -18.59 -8.26 3.24
N GLN A 536 -17.40 -8.55 3.76
CA GLN A 536 -16.64 -7.62 4.59
C GLN A 536 -15.43 -7.09 3.81
N HIS A 537 -15.14 -5.82 4.03
CA HIS A 537 -14.03 -5.13 3.41
C HIS A 537 -13.36 -4.26 4.45
N GLN A 538 -12.05 -4.08 4.37
CA GLN A 538 -11.35 -3.23 5.31
C GLN A 538 -10.17 -2.52 4.68
N THR A 539 -9.78 -1.37 5.24
CA THR A 539 -8.52 -0.74 4.87
C THR A 539 -7.36 -1.44 5.54
N TYR A 540 -6.25 -1.51 4.84
CA TYR A 540 -4.98 -2.00 5.40
C TYR A 540 -4.34 -0.99 6.36
N PHE A 541 -4.37 0.28 5.98
CA PHE A 541 -3.73 1.36 6.74
C PHE A 541 -4.62 1.88 7.88
N ILE A 542 -4.00 2.48 8.90
CA ILE A 542 -4.67 3.09 10.04
C ILE A 542 -5.04 4.54 9.71
N PRO A 543 -6.26 5.02 10.05
CA PRO A 543 -7.27 4.33 10.84
C PRO A 543 -7.98 3.24 10.03
N HIS A 544 -8.16 2.07 10.64
CA HIS A 544 -8.91 1.02 9.98
C HIS A 544 -10.34 1.46 9.73
N ARG A 545 -10.76 1.38 8.48
CA ARG A 545 -12.14 1.50 8.04
C ARG A 545 -12.64 0.11 7.66
N PHE A 546 -13.89 -0.12 7.93
CA PHE A 546 -14.57 -1.36 7.60
C PHE A 546 -15.76 -1.04 6.73
N ALA A 547 -16.01 -1.87 5.73
CA ALA A 547 -17.24 -1.80 4.97
C ALA A 547 -17.93 -3.16 4.94
N VAL A 548 -19.25 -3.11 4.94
CA VAL A 548 -20.11 -4.26 4.72
C VAL A 548 -20.95 -3.99 3.48
N LEU A 549 -20.81 -4.85 2.47
CA LEU A 549 -21.74 -4.87 1.36
C LEU A 549 -22.88 -5.85 1.70
N TYR A 550 -24.11 -5.36 1.53
CA TYR A 550 -25.32 -6.15 1.73
C TYR A 550 -26.08 -6.27 0.42
N ARG A 551 -26.33 -7.51 0.00
CA ARG A 551 -27.07 -7.83 -1.19
C ARG A 551 -28.39 -8.51 -0.84
N ASP A 552 -29.49 -7.99 -1.37
CA ASP A 552 -30.80 -8.64 -1.32
C ASP A 552 -31.53 -8.44 -2.65
N ARG A 553 -31.69 -9.51 -3.42
CA ARG A 553 -32.24 -9.51 -4.79
C ARG A 553 -31.50 -8.49 -5.66
N GLU A 554 -32.19 -7.40 -6.04
CA GLU A 554 -31.63 -6.31 -6.84
C GLU A 554 -30.97 -5.20 -6.00
N ALA A 555 -31.19 -5.19 -4.70
CA ALA A 555 -30.61 -4.18 -3.82
C ALA A 555 -29.13 -4.47 -3.53
N LEU A 556 -28.33 -3.43 -3.49
CA LEU A 556 -26.92 -3.48 -3.08
C LEU A 556 -26.61 -2.25 -2.24
N PHE A 557 -26.40 -2.47 -0.95
CA PHE A 557 -26.04 -1.43 0.00
C PHE A 557 -24.60 -1.59 0.44
N LYS A 558 -23.92 -0.46 0.67
CA LYS A 558 -22.61 -0.42 1.30
C LYS A 558 -22.68 0.42 2.57
N PHE A 559 -22.29 -0.19 3.68
CA PHE A 559 -22.12 0.48 4.95
C PHE A 559 -20.62 0.61 5.23
N ILE A 560 -20.15 1.82 5.51
CA ILE A 560 -18.76 2.12 5.85
C ILE A 560 -18.72 2.62 7.29
N ALA A 561 -17.83 2.07 8.11
CA ALA A 561 -17.61 2.51 9.48
C ALA A 561 -16.13 2.78 9.73
N THR A 562 -15.88 3.87 10.46
CA THR A 562 -14.57 4.19 11.02
C THR A 562 -14.71 4.22 12.55
N PRO A 563 -14.64 3.06 13.23
CA PRO A 563 -14.98 2.94 14.66
C PRO A 563 -14.22 3.91 15.55
N ARG A 564 -12.97 4.18 15.21
CA ARG A 564 -12.11 5.11 15.95
C ARG A 564 -12.68 6.53 16.04
N TYR A 565 -13.39 6.99 14.99
CA TYR A 565 -13.92 8.34 14.91
C TYR A 565 -15.44 8.38 15.08
N GLY A 566 -16.09 7.22 15.15
CA GLY A 566 -17.54 7.11 15.21
C GLY A 566 -18.25 7.53 13.91
N ASN A 567 -17.52 7.61 12.79
CA ASN A 567 -18.10 7.97 11.49
C ASN A 567 -18.73 6.75 10.86
N GLU A 568 -19.95 6.93 10.35
CA GLU A 568 -20.71 5.90 9.66
C GLU A 568 -21.36 6.47 8.40
N GLU A 569 -21.33 5.68 7.34
CA GLU A 569 -21.92 6.03 6.05
C GLU A 569 -22.66 4.82 5.49
N LEU A 570 -23.80 5.07 4.84
CA LEU A 570 -24.62 4.03 4.21
C LEU A 570 -25.06 4.51 2.83
N PHE A 571 -24.82 3.71 1.81
CA PHE A 571 -25.14 4.05 0.42
C PHE A 571 -25.95 2.94 -0.25
N ASP A 572 -26.92 3.32 -1.11
CA ASP A 572 -27.61 2.43 -2.03
C ASP A 572 -26.89 2.47 -3.39
N LEU A 573 -25.99 1.53 -3.63
CA LEU A 573 -25.13 1.51 -4.81
C LEU A 573 -25.90 1.33 -6.14
N ARG A 574 -27.19 0.99 -6.11
CA ARG A 574 -28.04 0.91 -7.30
C ARG A 574 -28.57 2.27 -7.72
N LYS A 575 -28.87 3.13 -6.74
CA LYS A 575 -29.43 4.46 -6.98
C LYS A 575 -28.36 5.54 -6.92
N ASP A 576 -27.34 5.29 -6.12
CA ASP A 576 -26.23 6.21 -5.86
C ASP A 576 -24.89 5.49 -6.03
N PRO A 577 -24.49 5.13 -7.25
CA PRO A 577 -23.21 4.45 -7.50
C PRO A 577 -21.99 5.33 -7.20
N ARG A 578 -22.18 6.63 -7.04
CA ARG A 578 -21.12 7.59 -6.68
C ARG A 578 -21.01 7.82 -5.18
N GLU A 579 -21.92 7.26 -4.37
CA GLU A 579 -21.87 7.36 -2.91
C GLU A 579 -21.89 8.81 -2.38
N GLU A 580 -22.72 9.64 -3.01
CA GLU A 580 -22.84 11.07 -2.69
C GLU A 580 -23.87 11.33 -1.58
N HIS A 581 -24.80 10.38 -1.32
CA HIS A 581 -25.90 10.54 -0.39
C HIS A 581 -25.86 9.52 0.76
N ASN A 582 -25.45 9.96 1.95
CA ASN A 582 -25.36 9.13 3.14
C ASN A 582 -26.73 8.87 3.76
N LEU A 583 -27.20 7.62 3.73
CA LEU A 583 -28.50 7.16 4.20
C LEU A 583 -28.56 6.75 5.68
N VAL A 584 -27.48 6.87 6.46
CA VAL A 584 -27.45 6.41 7.86
C VAL A 584 -28.61 6.98 8.69
N SER A 585 -28.91 8.27 8.54
CA SER A 585 -30.00 8.93 9.24
C SER A 585 -31.40 8.57 8.72
N GLU A 586 -31.49 8.22 7.43
CA GLU A 586 -32.76 7.89 6.75
C GLU A 586 -33.13 6.40 6.94
N GLN A 587 -32.11 5.54 7.07
CA GLN A 587 -32.28 4.08 7.21
C GLN A 587 -31.58 3.53 8.48
N PRO A 588 -31.91 4.00 9.68
CA PRO A 588 -31.20 3.63 10.90
C PRO A 588 -31.32 2.14 11.25
N ALA A 589 -32.40 1.48 10.88
CA ALA A 589 -32.58 0.05 11.09
C ALA A 589 -31.61 -0.79 10.24
N LEU A 590 -31.42 -0.41 8.96
CA LEU A 590 -30.46 -1.06 8.08
C LEU A 590 -29.02 -0.79 8.52
N ALA A 591 -28.70 0.46 8.88
CA ALA A 591 -27.39 0.80 9.43
C ALA A 591 -27.07 -0.02 10.69
N SER A 592 -28.06 -0.19 11.61
CA SER A 592 -27.90 -1.02 12.81
C SER A 592 -27.67 -2.50 12.50
N LEU A 593 -28.37 -3.04 11.50
CA LEU A 593 -28.14 -4.41 11.03
C LEU A 593 -26.71 -4.57 10.47
N LEU A 594 -26.28 -3.66 9.61
CA LEU A 594 -24.98 -3.76 8.94
C LEU A 594 -23.82 -3.55 9.91
N ARG A 595 -24.00 -2.70 10.92
CA ARG A 595 -23.01 -2.49 11.99
C ARG A 595 -22.69 -3.79 12.75
N GLN A 596 -23.64 -4.71 12.90
CA GLN A 596 -23.42 -6.00 13.55
C GLN A 596 -22.50 -6.94 12.72
N HIS A 597 -22.38 -6.67 11.43
CA HIS A 597 -21.49 -7.41 10.52
C HIS A 597 -20.12 -6.73 10.36
N VAL A 598 -19.91 -5.55 10.94
CA VAL A 598 -18.58 -4.97 11.05
C VAL A 598 -17.82 -5.79 12.08
N SER A 599 -16.89 -6.62 11.62
CA SER A 599 -15.99 -7.30 12.55
C SER A 599 -15.13 -6.23 13.23
N GLU A 600 -15.25 -6.09 14.52
CA GLU A 600 -14.25 -5.38 15.30
C GLU A 600 -12.94 -6.17 15.09
N GLY A 601 -12.00 -5.58 14.35
CA GLY A 601 -10.66 -6.13 14.28
C GLY A 601 -10.06 -6.21 15.67
N PRO A 602 -9.08 -7.09 15.88
CA PRO A 602 -8.45 -7.28 17.18
C PRO A 602 -7.83 -6.00 17.76
#